data_931bc9f16c97d5a2e3845ace7a6f72c8
#
_entry.id   931bc9f16c97d5a2e3845ace7a6f72c8
#
_cell.length_a   1.000
_cell.length_b   1.000
_cell.length_c   1.000
_cell.angle_alpha   90.00
_cell.angle_beta   90.00
_cell.angle_gamma   90.00
#
_symmetry.space_group_name_H-M   'P 1'
#
loop_
_entity.id
_entity.type
_entity.pdbx_description
1 polymer ?
#
loop_
_entity_poly.entity_id
_entity_poly.type
_entity_poly.pdbx_seq_one_letter_code
_entity_poly.pdbx_strand_id
1 'polypeptide(L)'
;MKDMSYKIVSSEYLIKRPWLTARRDKVQLPDGRINPEYYVLEYPTWINVIAITKEGQMVLVRQYRHGLQRTNFEIVAGCMEEGEQPIDAAKRELMEETGFGGGEWQEIMQLCANPSTTNNMTHSFLAKGVERISTQHLDATEDIEVYLFPQEEVRQMLERGDFVQALMIAPLWKYFSVLA
;
A
#
# COMPACT_ATOMS: atom_id res chain seq x y z
N MET A 1 27.01 10.30 -13.11
CA MET A 1 25.73 10.96 -13.48
C MET A 1 25.69 12.32 -12.79
N LYS A 2 25.06 13.34 -13.42
CA LYS A 2 24.89 14.68 -12.81
C LYS A 2 23.91 14.55 -11.62
N ASP A 3 24.24 15.19 -10.49
CA ASP A 3 23.30 15.31 -9.39
C ASP A 3 22.12 16.21 -9.82
N MET A 4 20.90 15.71 -9.67
CA MET A 4 19.66 16.41 -10.01
C MET A 4 18.82 16.75 -8.79
N SER A 5 19.38 16.59 -7.58
CA SER A 5 18.68 16.83 -6.34
C SER A 5 18.29 18.30 -6.18
N TYR A 6 17.08 18.54 -5.68
CA TYR A 6 16.61 19.86 -5.32
C TYR A 6 16.97 20.16 -3.87
N LYS A 7 17.30 21.43 -3.59
CA LYS A 7 17.55 21.90 -2.23
C LYS A 7 16.30 22.59 -1.68
N ILE A 8 15.80 22.13 -0.55
CA ILE A 8 14.70 22.81 0.15
C ILE A 8 15.25 24.12 0.73
N VAL A 9 14.66 25.24 0.37
CA VAL A 9 15.00 26.59 0.87
C VAL A 9 14.14 26.94 2.08
N SER A 10 12.84 26.62 2.02
CA SER A 10 11.89 26.76 3.13
C SER A 10 10.70 25.85 2.94
N SER A 11 10.03 25.50 4.04
CA SER A 11 8.81 24.68 4.04
C SER A 11 7.75 25.35 4.92
N GLU A 12 6.48 25.23 4.51
CA GLU A 12 5.31 25.70 5.22
C GLU A 12 4.24 24.61 5.21
N TYR A 13 3.69 24.24 6.37
CA TYR A 13 2.55 23.32 6.46
C TYR A 13 1.27 24.08 6.20
N LEU A 14 0.55 23.69 5.15
CA LEU A 14 -0.75 24.25 4.77
C LEU A 14 -1.90 23.56 5.51
N ILE A 15 -1.78 22.23 5.69
CA ILE A 15 -2.71 21.38 6.42
C ILE A 15 -1.88 20.38 7.22
N LYS A 16 -2.23 20.18 8.49
CA LYS A 16 -1.63 19.15 9.34
C LYS A 16 -2.72 18.48 10.16
N ARG A 17 -3.21 17.35 9.66
CA ARG A 17 -4.26 16.54 10.26
C ARG A 17 -3.86 15.06 10.23
N PRO A 18 -4.43 14.18 11.06
CA PRO A 18 -4.04 12.76 11.13
C PRO A 18 -4.02 12.06 9.76
N TRP A 19 -5.01 12.34 8.90
CA TRP A 19 -5.17 11.68 7.59
C TRP A 19 -4.85 12.58 6.40
N LEU A 20 -4.37 13.79 6.65
CA LEU A 20 -3.98 14.74 5.59
C LEU A 20 -2.95 15.72 6.11
N THR A 21 -1.71 15.51 5.74
CA THR A 21 -0.64 16.48 5.94
C THR A 21 -0.15 16.97 4.58
N ALA A 22 -0.27 18.25 4.34
CA ALA A 22 0.18 18.91 3.11
C ALA A 22 1.11 20.07 3.45
N ARG A 23 2.30 20.10 2.84
CA ARG A 23 3.23 21.22 2.93
C ARG A 23 3.55 21.80 1.57
N ARG A 24 3.94 23.08 1.56
CA ARG A 24 4.48 23.80 0.42
C ARG A 24 5.97 24.03 0.67
N ASP A 25 6.81 23.56 -0.23
CA ASP A 25 8.24 23.78 -0.22
C ASP A 25 8.64 24.81 -1.27
N LYS A 26 9.53 25.74 -0.91
CA LYS A 26 10.29 26.52 -1.87
C LYS A 26 11.59 25.76 -2.12
N VAL A 27 11.88 25.42 -3.37
CA VAL A 27 13.02 24.58 -3.70
C VAL A 27 13.94 25.26 -4.72
N GLN A 28 15.24 24.98 -4.62
CA GLN A 28 16.25 25.40 -5.59
C GLN A 28 16.64 24.21 -6.45
N LEU A 29 16.56 24.37 -7.76
CA LEU A 29 17.01 23.41 -8.76
C LEU A 29 18.55 23.38 -8.85
N PRO A 30 19.15 22.32 -9.40
CA PRO A 30 20.61 22.21 -9.57
C PRO A 30 21.26 23.32 -10.39
N ASP A 31 20.50 24.00 -11.25
CA ASP A 31 20.96 25.12 -12.05
C ASP A 31 20.78 26.49 -11.40
N GLY A 32 20.34 26.50 -10.13
CA GLY A 32 20.12 27.70 -9.31
C GLY A 32 18.74 28.34 -9.43
N ARG A 33 17.90 27.91 -10.37
CA ARG A 33 16.51 28.41 -10.49
C ARG A 33 15.72 28.07 -9.23
N ILE A 34 14.77 28.91 -8.88
CA ILE A 34 13.87 28.73 -7.76
C ILE A 34 12.49 28.30 -8.27
N ASN A 35 11.97 27.18 -7.73
CA ASN A 35 10.55 26.89 -7.78
C ASN A 35 9.94 27.34 -6.44
N PRO A 36 9.07 28.35 -6.42
CA PRO A 36 8.53 28.89 -5.18
C PRO A 36 7.47 28.01 -4.53
N GLU A 37 6.87 27.08 -5.28
CA GLU A 37 5.74 26.26 -4.84
C GLU A 37 5.87 24.82 -5.33
N TYR A 38 6.36 23.95 -4.45
CA TYR A 38 6.36 22.50 -4.64
C TYR A 38 5.50 21.88 -3.52
N TYR A 39 4.42 21.22 -3.88
CA TYR A 39 3.50 20.65 -2.90
C TYR A 39 3.83 19.19 -2.60
N VAL A 40 3.89 18.86 -1.32
CA VAL A 40 4.14 17.51 -0.82
C VAL A 40 3.02 17.08 0.12
N LEU A 41 2.46 15.90 -0.14
CA LEU A 41 1.56 15.18 0.77
C LEU A 41 2.41 14.20 1.59
N GLU A 42 2.35 14.32 2.90
CA GLU A 42 3.07 13.44 3.81
C GLU A 42 2.15 12.34 4.32
N TYR A 43 2.56 11.11 4.13
CA TYR A 43 1.86 9.92 4.59
C TYR A 43 2.80 9.02 5.39
N PRO A 44 2.29 8.18 6.31
CA PRO A 44 3.07 7.10 6.89
C PRO A 44 3.52 6.12 5.80
N THR A 45 4.48 5.28 6.11
CA THR A 45 4.82 4.14 5.25
C THR A 45 3.64 3.19 5.20
N TRP A 46 3.33 2.69 4.00
CA TRP A 46 2.26 1.73 3.78
C TRP A 46 2.82 0.32 3.59
N ILE A 47 1.98 -0.65 3.85
CA ILE A 47 2.24 -2.04 3.50
C ILE A 47 1.08 -2.60 2.65
N ASN A 48 1.36 -3.62 1.87
CA ASN A 48 0.33 -4.50 1.34
C ASN A 48 0.81 -5.96 1.28
N VAL A 49 -0.15 -6.89 1.25
CA VAL A 49 0.11 -8.32 1.38
C VAL A 49 -0.64 -9.12 0.33
N ILE A 50 0.08 -9.86 -0.50
CA ILE A 50 -0.46 -10.98 -1.26
C ILE A 50 -0.42 -12.19 -0.33
N ALA A 51 -1.57 -12.63 0.16
CA ALA A 51 -1.69 -13.75 1.09
C ALA A 51 -2.29 -14.97 0.38
N ILE A 52 -1.54 -16.10 0.40
CA ILE A 52 -1.95 -17.36 -0.20
C ILE A 52 -2.17 -18.38 0.91
N THR A 53 -3.34 -18.96 0.98
CA THR A 53 -3.68 -19.98 1.98
C THR A 53 -2.94 -21.30 1.73
N LYS A 54 -2.98 -22.21 2.68
CA LYS A 54 -2.45 -23.58 2.52
C LYS A 54 -3.12 -24.34 1.38
N GLU A 55 -4.40 -24.03 1.11
CA GLU A 55 -5.17 -24.63 0.02
C GLU A 55 -4.90 -23.94 -1.33
N GLY A 56 -4.02 -22.95 -1.38
CA GLY A 56 -3.61 -22.25 -2.59
C GLY A 56 -4.58 -21.14 -3.04
N GLN A 57 -5.52 -20.72 -2.20
CA GLN A 57 -6.41 -19.59 -2.49
C GLN A 57 -5.76 -18.28 -2.11
N MET A 58 -6.05 -17.21 -2.86
CA MET A 58 -5.62 -15.84 -2.52
C MET A 58 -6.68 -15.16 -1.66
N VAL A 59 -6.24 -14.55 -0.56
CA VAL A 59 -7.08 -13.75 0.33
C VAL A 59 -7.21 -12.35 -0.27
N LEU A 60 -8.43 -11.93 -0.56
CA LEU A 60 -8.75 -10.58 -0.97
C LEU A 60 -9.69 -9.95 0.04
N VAL A 61 -9.65 -8.64 0.13
CA VAL A 61 -10.61 -7.82 0.86
C VAL A 61 -11.46 -7.01 -0.10
N ARG A 62 -12.67 -6.69 0.31
CA ARG A 62 -13.59 -5.85 -0.45
C ARG A 62 -14.05 -4.71 0.45
N GLN A 63 -13.83 -3.47 0.01
CA GLN A 63 -14.17 -2.29 0.81
C GLN A 63 -14.54 -1.09 -0.07
N TYR A 64 -15.28 -0.14 0.52
CA TYR A 64 -15.65 1.11 -0.12
C TYR A 64 -14.53 2.14 0.01
N ARG A 65 -14.12 2.75 -1.09
CA ARG A 65 -13.13 3.83 -1.14
C ARG A 65 -13.83 5.15 -1.48
N HIS A 66 -14.02 6.00 -0.47
CA HIS A 66 -14.78 7.23 -0.60
C HIS A 66 -14.21 8.19 -1.67
N GLY A 67 -12.91 8.28 -1.81
CA GLY A 67 -12.26 9.12 -2.84
C GLY A 67 -12.65 8.75 -4.27
N LEU A 68 -12.86 7.45 -4.54
CA LEU A 68 -13.33 6.93 -5.82
C LEU A 68 -14.84 6.73 -5.88
N GLN A 69 -15.54 6.82 -4.74
CA GLN A 69 -16.97 6.56 -4.57
C GLN A 69 -17.39 5.18 -5.09
N ARG A 70 -16.57 4.17 -4.86
CA ARG A 70 -16.86 2.80 -5.29
C ARG A 70 -16.27 1.76 -4.34
N THR A 71 -16.88 0.57 -4.35
CA THR A 71 -16.39 -0.62 -3.67
C THR A 71 -15.49 -1.42 -4.60
N ASN A 72 -14.31 -1.83 -4.14
CA ASN A 72 -13.32 -2.54 -4.93
C ASN A 72 -12.83 -3.78 -4.19
N PHE A 73 -12.33 -4.77 -4.97
CA PHE A 73 -11.46 -5.81 -4.43
C PHE A 73 -10.03 -5.28 -4.34
N GLU A 74 -9.37 -5.64 -3.25
CA GLU A 74 -7.99 -5.24 -2.95
C GLU A 74 -7.26 -6.41 -2.29
N ILE A 75 -5.92 -6.43 -2.38
CA ILE A 75 -5.10 -7.20 -1.44
C ILE A 75 -5.08 -6.45 -0.10
N VAL A 76 -4.83 -7.15 1.00
CA VAL A 76 -4.72 -6.55 2.34
C VAL A 76 -3.70 -5.41 2.32
N ALA A 77 -4.02 -4.29 2.96
CA ALA A 77 -3.13 -3.14 3.01
C ALA A 77 -3.44 -2.23 4.19
N GLY A 78 -2.39 -1.66 4.78
CA GLY A 78 -2.55 -0.71 5.88
C GLY A 78 -1.34 0.20 6.06
N CYS A 79 -1.33 0.89 7.19
CA CYS A 79 -0.29 1.83 7.58
C CYS A 79 0.63 1.23 8.63
N MET A 80 1.93 1.53 8.53
CA MET A 80 2.86 1.28 9.64
C MET A 80 2.56 2.22 10.80
N GLU A 81 2.63 1.69 12.01
CA GLU A 81 2.64 2.48 13.24
C GLU A 81 4.05 3.03 13.53
N GLU A 82 4.13 4.00 14.44
CA GLU A 82 5.41 4.61 14.81
C GLU A 82 6.34 3.58 15.48
N GLY A 83 7.52 3.40 14.91
CA GLY A 83 8.53 2.43 15.42
C GLY A 83 8.31 0.98 14.96
N GLU A 84 7.24 0.69 14.24
CA GLU A 84 6.95 -0.65 13.73
C GLU A 84 7.86 -1.01 12.54
N GLN A 85 8.22 -2.29 12.41
CA GLN A 85 8.91 -2.77 11.21
C GLN A 85 7.88 -3.14 10.11
N PRO A 86 8.21 -2.93 8.82
CA PRO A 86 7.26 -3.21 7.73
C PRO A 86 6.67 -4.62 7.74
N ILE A 87 7.46 -5.62 8.09
CA ILE A 87 6.99 -7.01 8.17
C ILE A 87 6.01 -7.24 9.33
N ASP A 88 6.19 -6.53 10.44
CA ASP A 88 5.31 -6.67 11.61
C ASP A 88 3.97 -5.97 11.33
N ALA A 89 3.99 -4.78 10.71
CA ALA A 89 2.80 -4.12 10.20
C ALA A 89 2.03 -5.01 9.22
N ALA A 90 2.72 -5.64 8.28
CA ALA A 90 2.08 -6.53 7.29
C ALA A 90 1.39 -7.73 7.94
N LYS A 91 2.00 -8.32 8.97
CA LYS A 91 1.41 -9.44 9.73
C LYS A 91 0.22 -8.98 10.57
N ARG A 92 0.31 -7.82 11.22
CA ARG A 92 -0.75 -7.23 12.02
C ARG A 92 -1.97 -6.94 11.15
N GLU A 93 -1.80 -6.20 10.06
CA GLU A 93 -2.89 -5.82 9.15
C GLU A 93 -3.57 -7.06 8.53
N LEU A 94 -2.80 -8.07 8.10
CA LEU A 94 -3.39 -9.30 7.59
C LEU A 94 -4.29 -9.97 8.64
N MET A 95 -3.84 -10.02 9.89
CA MET A 95 -4.60 -10.63 10.97
C MET A 95 -5.83 -9.78 11.33
N GLU A 96 -5.69 -8.47 11.45
CA GLU A 96 -6.77 -7.54 11.83
C GLU A 96 -7.86 -7.48 10.76
N GLU A 97 -7.50 -7.27 9.50
CA GLU A 97 -8.47 -7.17 8.41
C GLU A 97 -9.12 -8.51 8.03
N THR A 98 -8.43 -9.63 8.22
CA THR A 98 -8.89 -10.91 7.64
C THR A 98 -9.00 -12.08 8.62
N GLY A 99 -8.33 -12.01 9.75
CA GLY A 99 -8.16 -13.14 10.68
C GLY A 99 -7.15 -14.19 10.20
N PHE A 100 -6.46 -13.98 9.07
CA PHE A 100 -5.42 -14.87 8.58
C PHE A 100 -4.04 -14.51 9.14
N GLY A 101 -3.17 -15.52 9.28
CA GLY A 101 -1.79 -15.34 9.74
C GLY A 101 -0.94 -16.58 9.55
N GLY A 102 0.27 -16.59 10.13
CA GLY A 102 1.26 -17.64 9.93
C GLY A 102 1.90 -17.58 8.54
N GLY A 103 2.32 -18.74 8.03
CA GLY A 103 2.94 -18.88 6.71
C GLY A 103 4.38 -18.36 6.60
N GLU A 104 4.92 -18.43 5.39
CA GLU A 104 6.25 -17.95 5.02
C GLU A 104 6.14 -16.58 4.34
N TRP A 105 6.98 -15.63 4.76
CA TRP A 105 6.91 -14.25 4.36
C TRP A 105 8.14 -13.79 3.58
N GLN A 106 7.89 -13.05 2.50
CA GLN A 106 8.92 -12.43 1.69
C GLN A 106 8.51 -11.02 1.30
N GLU A 107 9.38 -10.04 1.52
CA GLU A 107 9.20 -8.73 0.87
C GLU A 107 9.52 -8.87 -0.62
N ILE A 108 8.56 -8.53 -1.46
CA ILE A 108 8.69 -8.72 -2.91
C ILE A 108 8.94 -7.42 -3.66
N MET A 109 8.55 -6.27 -3.11
CA MET A 109 8.63 -4.99 -3.81
C MET A 109 8.54 -3.82 -2.83
N GLN A 110 9.22 -2.72 -3.19
CA GLN A 110 8.99 -1.41 -2.61
C GLN A 110 8.64 -0.43 -3.72
N LEU A 111 7.63 0.40 -3.52
CA LEU A 111 7.17 1.35 -4.52
C LEU A 111 6.60 2.61 -3.87
N CYS A 112 6.57 3.69 -4.63
CA CYS A 112 5.91 4.93 -4.27
C CYS A 112 4.69 5.14 -5.17
N ALA A 113 3.55 5.52 -4.59
CA ALA A 113 2.31 5.72 -5.34
C ALA A 113 2.41 6.89 -6.34
N ASN A 114 2.99 8.00 -5.90
CA ASN A 114 3.16 9.20 -6.72
C ASN A 114 4.37 10.03 -6.24
N PRO A 115 5.59 9.71 -6.70
CA PRO A 115 6.82 10.35 -6.21
C PRO A 115 6.92 11.84 -6.55
N SER A 116 6.02 12.37 -7.36
CA SER A 116 5.96 13.82 -7.64
C SER A 116 5.24 14.62 -6.57
N THR A 117 4.44 13.97 -5.70
CA THR A 117 3.64 14.66 -4.69
C THR A 117 3.63 13.98 -3.32
N THR A 118 3.97 12.69 -3.21
CA THR A 118 3.98 11.97 -1.94
C THR A 118 5.41 11.61 -1.51
N ASN A 119 5.65 11.55 -0.21
CA ASN A 119 6.98 11.28 0.34
C ASN A 119 7.13 9.87 0.93
N ASN A 120 6.07 9.07 0.90
CA ASN A 120 6.07 7.75 1.52
C ASN A 120 6.37 6.63 0.53
N MET A 121 6.78 5.49 1.10
CA MET A 121 6.95 4.23 0.40
C MET A 121 5.86 3.23 0.80
N THR A 122 5.65 2.24 -0.05
CA THR A 122 4.81 1.06 0.23
C THR A 122 5.68 -0.18 0.14
N HIS A 123 5.66 -1.01 1.18
CA HIS A 123 6.33 -2.30 1.21
C HIS A 123 5.31 -3.39 0.86
N SER A 124 5.57 -4.17 -0.19
CA SER A 124 4.70 -5.26 -0.63
C SER A 124 5.26 -6.60 -0.22
N PHE A 125 4.45 -7.41 0.43
CA PHE A 125 4.82 -8.72 0.93
C PHE A 125 4.02 -9.82 0.22
N LEU A 126 4.66 -11.00 0.12
CA LEU A 126 4.04 -12.26 -0.21
C LEU A 126 4.07 -13.14 1.03
N ALA A 127 2.90 -13.62 1.47
CA ALA A 127 2.73 -14.58 2.54
C ALA A 127 2.15 -15.88 1.97
N LYS A 128 2.89 -16.98 2.03
CA LYS A 128 2.45 -18.30 1.53
C LYS A 128 2.14 -19.25 2.68
N GLY A 129 1.04 -20.01 2.58
CA GLY A 129 0.63 -20.97 3.59
C GLY A 129 -0.03 -20.34 4.81
N VAL A 130 -0.71 -19.18 4.63
CA VAL A 130 -1.46 -18.56 5.72
C VAL A 130 -2.71 -19.37 6.06
N GLU A 131 -3.15 -19.29 7.32
CA GLU A 131 -4.35 -19.95 7.84
C GLU A 131 -5.20 -18.95 8.60
N ARG A 132 -6.50 -19.23 8.74
CA ARG A 132 -7.35 -18.43 9.63
C ARG A 132 -7.01 -18.80 11.09
N ILE A 133 -6.42 -17.86 11.81
CA ILE A 133 -6.00 -18.02 13.21
C ILE A 133 -6.79 -17.16 14.19
N SER A 134 -7.58 -16.21 13.68
CA SER A 134 -8.39 -15.29 14.47
C SER A 134 -9.68 -14.91 13.73
N THR A 135 -10.53 -14.12 14.39
CA THR A 135 -11.59 -13.33 13.75
C THR A 135 -11.03 -11.99 13.30
N GLN A 136 -11.77 -11.26 12.46
CA GLN A 136 -11.45 -9.86 12.12
C GLN A 136 -11.51 -8.97 13.36
N HIS A 137 -10.62 -7.99 13.43
CA HIS A 137 -10.55 -6.95 14.45
C HIS A 137 -10.43 -5.59 13.76
N LEU A 138 -11.52 -5.14 13.16
CA LEU A 138 -11.57 -3.91 12.37
C LEU A 138 -11.66 -2.67 13.28
N ASP A 139 -11.09 -1.58 12.81
CA ASP A 139 -11.29 -0.27 13.42
C ASP A 139 -12.76 0.18 13.32
N ALA A 140 -13.19 1.08 14.21
CA ALA A 140 -14.59 1.53 14.30
C ALA A 140 -15.13 2.17 13.00
N THR A 141 -14.27 2.56 12.08
CA THR A 141 -14.62 3.19 10.80
C THR A 141 -14.34 2.29 9.59
N GLU A 142 -13.94 1.05 9.81
CA GLU A 142 -13.68 0.08 8.75
C GLU A 142 -14.88 -0.83 8.53
N ASP A 143 -15.15 -1.09 7.25
CA ASP A 143 -16.17 -2.03 6.79
C ASP A 143 -15.54 -2.86 5.66
N ILE A 144 -15.02 -4.04 6.02
CA ILE A 144 -14.19 -4.89 5.18
C ILE A 144 -14.77 -6.30 5.14
N GLU A 145 -15.06 -6.77 3.94
CA GLU A 145 -15.45 -8.15 3.66
C GLU A 145 -14.24 -8.95 3.16
N VAL A 146 -14.10 -10.20 3.62
CA VAL A 146 -12.99 -11.11 3.23
C VAL A 146 -13.48 -12.16 2.25
N TYR A 147 -12.72 -12.34 1.18
CA TYR A 147 -12.99 -13.32 0.12
C TYR A 147 -11.78 -14.20 -0.15
N LEU A 148 -12.03 -15.44 -0.53
CA LEU A 148 -11.01 -16.39 -0.96
C LEU A 148 -11.28 -16.76 -2.42
N PHE A 149 -10.29 -16.49 -3.28
CA PHE A 149 -10.39 -16.79 -4.69
C PHE A 149 -9.29 -17.76 -5.14
N PRO A 150 -9.58 -18.68 -6.09
CA PRO A 150 -8.52 -19.36 -6.81
C PRO A 150 -7.58 -18.33 -7.45
N GLN A 151 -6.27 -18.58 -7.40
CA GLN A 151 -5.27 -17.63 -7.93
C GLN A 151 -5.50 -17.30 -9.40
N GLU A 152 -5.94 -18.28 -10.19
CA GLU A 152 -6.27 -18.09 -11.61
C GLU A 152 -7.42 -17.10 -11.82
N GLU A 153 -8.42 -17.12 -10.94
CA GLU A 153 -9.52 -16.14 -10.98
C GLU A 153 -9.02 -14.73 -10.67
N VAL A 154 -8.14 -14.58 -9.66
CA VAL A 154 -7.53 -13.27 -9.34
C VAL A 154 -6.68 -12.77 -10.51
N ARG A 155 -5.95 -13.66 -11.21
CA ARG A 155 -5.22 -13.31 -12.43
C ARG A 155 -6.15 -12.75 -13.50
N GLN A 156 -7.29 -13.42 -13.73
CA GLN A 156 -8.30 -12.96 -14.69
C GLN A 156 -8.94 -11.62 -14.27
N MET A 157 -9.20 -11.43 -12.96
CA MET A 157 -9.66 -10.13 -12.42
C MET A 157 -8.65 -9.02 -12.70
N LEU A 158 -7.36 -9.29 -12.51
CA LEU A 158 -6.29 -8.35 -12.79
C LEU A 158 -6.21 -7.99 -14.29
N GLU A 159 -6.28 -9.00 -15.17
CA GLU A 159 -6.26 -8.83 -16.64
C GLU A 159 -7.47 -8.04 -17.16
N ARG A 160 -8.65 -8.23 -16.55
CA ARG A 160 -9.88 -7.47 -16.89
C ARG A 160 -9.88 -6.03 -16.36
N GLY A 161 -8.96 -5.69 -15.44
CA GLY A 161 -8.92 -4.37 -14.82
C GLY A 161 -9.92 -4.18 -13.67
N ASP A 162 -10.28 -5.25 -12.96
CA ASP A 162 -11.16 -5.18 -11.79
C ASP A 162 -10.47 -4.48 -10.60
N PHE A 163 -9.13 -4.57 -10.52
CA PHE A 163 -8.33 -3.79 -9.59
C PHE A 163 -8.06 -2.40 -10.16
N VAL A 164 -8.22 -1.36 -9.34
CA VAL A 164 -8.07 0.04 -9.79
C VAL A 164 -6.93 0.79 -9.13
N GLN A 165 -6.44 0.30 -7.99
CA GLN A 165 -5.37 0.96 -7.24
C GLN A 165 -4.00 0.45 -7.72
N ALA A 166 -3.14 1.35 -8.17
CA ALA A 166 -1.80 1.00 -8.69
C ALA A 166 -0.94 0.21 -7.68
N LEU A 167 -1.06 0.53 -6.38
CA LEU A 167 -0.36 -0.16 -5.31
C LEU A 167 -0.80 -1.63 -5.12
N MET A 168 -1.99 -2.01 -5.61
CA MET A 168 -2.47 -3.39 -5.64
C MET A 168 -2.08 -4.09 -6.95
N ILE A 169 -2.18 -3.37 -8.06
CA ILE A 169 -1.92 -3.88 -9.41
C ILE A 169 -0.46 -4.26 -9.59
N ALA A 170 0.47 -3.40 -9.15
CA ALA A 170 1.91 -3.62 -9.37
C ALA A 170 2.44 -4.91 -8.69
N PRO A 171 2.20 -5.17 -7.39
CA PRO A 171 2.63 -6.41 -6.76
C PRO A 171 1.90 -7.65 -7.30
N LEU A 172 0.61 -7.55 -7.67
CA LEU A 172 -0.12 -8.66 -8.30
C LEU A 172 0.48 -9.03 -9.66
N TRP A 173 0.80 -8.05 -10.51
CA TRP A 173 1.50 -8.31 -11.78
C TRP A 173 2.87 -8.94 -11.55
N LYS A 174 3.64 -8.46 -10.57
CA LYS A 174 4.93 -9.07 -10.23
C LYS A 174 4.76 -10.50 -9.78
N TYR A 175 3.76 -10.77 -8.94
CA TYR A 175 3.47 -12.11 -8.47
C TYR A 175 3.17 -13.06 -9.63
N PHE A 176 2.18 -12.74 -10.46
CA PHE A 176 1.77 -13.61 -11.57
C PHE A 176 2.78 -13.73 -12.72
N SER A 177 3.68 -12.76 -12.87
CA SER A 177 4.69 -12.80 -13.94
C SER A 177 5.97 -13.52 -13.57
N VAL A 178 6.34 -13.56 -12.27
CA VAL A 178 7.68 -13.96 -11.83
C VAL A 178 7.68 -14.95 -10.67
N LEU A 179 6.66 -14.93 -9.79
CA LEU A 179 6.70 -15.60 -8.48
C LEU A 179 5.67 -16.74 -8.33
N ALA A 180 4.62 -16.76 -9.18
CA ALA A 180 3.55 -17.77 -9.17
C ALA A 180 3.99 -19.10 -9.76
#